data_bd69251629f18adfca34126f80850a3e
#
_entry.id   bd69251629f18adfca34126f80850a3e
#
_cell.length_a   1.000
_cell.length_b   1.000
_cell.length_c   1.000
_cell.angle_alpha   90.00
_cell.angle_beta   90.00
_cell.angle_gamma   90.00
#
_symmetry.space_group_name_H-M   'P 1'
#
loop_
_entity.id
_entity.type
_entity.pdbx_description
1 polymer ?
#
loop_
_entity_poly.entity_id
_entity_poly.type
_entity_poly.pdbx_seq_one_letter_code
_entity_poly.pdbx_strand_id
1 'polypeptide(L)'
;VARHVEARIRRLDPAALGLAQALAVLGDEARLRHAMAMTGLDTDPAVRLAAALVRVEVLAAADPPRFLHPVVRAAVDASLGSDERDRMHRAAAHELDRDGAAPGRVAAHLMHVQPSGDAWVAGRLRQAARSSLAAGAPAEAGDQLRRAFAEPPPPGERTGVLRELAA
;
A
#
# COMPACT_ATOMS: atom_id res chain seq x y z
N VAL A 1 -12.16 3.40 19.74
CA VAL A 1 -12.74 2.94 18.45
C VAL A 1 -11.87 1.83 17.86
N ALA A 2 -10.55 2.02 17.66
CA ALA A 2 -9.68 1.02 16.99
C ALA A 2 -9.72 -0.37 17.65
N ARG A 3 -9.52 -0.47 18.97
CA ARG A 3 -9.55 -1.74 19.71
C ARG A 3 -10.89 -2.48 19.60
N HIS A 4 -12.00 -1.77 19.53
CA HIS A 4 -13.32 -2.37 19.38
C HIS A 4 -13.54 -2.96 17.97
N VAL A 5 -13.10 -2.23 16.95
CA VAL A 5 -13.17 -2.70 15.55
C VAL A 5 -12.30 -3.95 15.38
N GLU A 6 -11.06 -3.90 15.85
CA GLU A 6 -10.14 -5.02 15.81
C GLU A 6 -10.67 -6.26 16.53
N ALA A 7 -11.16 -6.10 17.77
CA ALA A 7 -11.73 -7.21 18.54
C ALA A 7 -12.96 -7.82 17.85
N ARG A 8 -13.79 -7.00 17.18
CA ARG A 8 -14.95 -7.47 16.42
C ARG A 8 -14.52 -8.30 15.21
N ILE A 9 -13.49 -7.86 14.48
CA ILE A 9 -12.97 -8.57 13.32
C ILE A 9 -12.31 -9.89 13.74
N ARG A 10 -11.48 -9.88 14.79
CA ARG A 10 -10.79 -11.10 15.29
C ARG A 10 -11.75 -12.20 15.73
N ARG A 11 -12.97 -11.86 16.18
CA ARG A 11 -14.00 -12.84 16.55
C ARG A 11 -14.60 -13.57 15.36
N LEU A 12 -14.47 -13.04 14.15
CA LEU A 12 -14.96 -13.73 12.95
C LEU A 12 -14.00 -14.86 12.56
N ASP A 13 -12.76 -14.49 12.34
CA ASP A 13 -11.67 -15.36 11.89
C ASP A 13 -10.36 -14.57 12.01
N PRO A 14 -9.25 -15.16 12.48
CA PRO A 14 -7.94 -14.49 12.48
C PRO A 14 -7.52 -13.94 11.12
N ALA A 15 -7.84 -14.64 10.03
CA ALA A 15 -7.53 -14.21 8.67
C ALA A 15 -8.36 -12.99 8.21
N ALA A 16 -9.54 -12.75 8.82
CA ALA A 16 -10.38 -11.59 8.51
C ALA A 16 -9.66 -10.26 8.84
N LEU A 17 -8.87 -10.23 9.92
CA LEU A 17 -8.10 -9.04 10.26
C LEU A 17 -7.02 -8.77 9.23
N GLY A 18 -6.24 -9.78 8.83
CA GLY A 18 -5.23 -9.62 7.78
C GLY A 18 -5.81 -9.12 6.46
N LEU A 19 -6.97 -9.67 6.04
CA LEU A 19 -7.68 -9.20 4.86
C LEU A 19 -8.13 -7.74 4.99
N ALA A 20 -8.72 -7.36 6.13
CA ALA A 20 -9.15 -5.99 6.38
C ALA A 20 -7.95 -5.01 6.39
N GLN A 21 -6.81 -5.41 6.97
CA GLN A 21 -5.58 -4.62 7.00
C GLN A 21 -5.01 -4.43 5.59
N ALA A 22 -4.97 -5.49 4.76
CA ALA A 22 -4.55 -5.39 3.37
C ALA A 22 -5.43 -4.41 2.58
N LEU A 23 -6.76 -4.51 2.75
CA LEU A 23 -7.71 -3.58 2.13
C LEU A 23 -7.55 -2.14 2.64
N ALA A 24 -7.26 -1.95 3.93
CA ALA A 24 -7.05 -0.62 4.50
C ALA A 24 -5.80 0.05 3.92
N VAL A 25 -4.71 -0.70 3.75
CA VAL A 25 -3.47 -0.24 3.12
C VAL A 25 -3.68 0.08 1.64
N LEU A 26 -4.32 -0.80 0.87
CA LEU A 26 -4.58 -0.61 -0.56
C LEU A 26 -5.44 0.62 -0.87
N GLY A 27 -6.36 0.99 0.03
CA GLY A 27 -7.20 2.17 -0.11
C GLY A 27 -8.43 2.00 -0.98
N ASP A 28 -8.98 3.13 -1.45
CA ASP A 28 -10.32 3.17 -2.06
C ASP A 28 -10.42 2.51 -3.44
N GLU A 29 -9.29 2.30 -4.11
CA GLU A 29 -9.22 1.57 -5.38
C GLU A 29 -8.77 0.10 -5.18
N ALA A 30 -8.85 -0.40 -3.95
CA ALA A 30 -8.52 -1.77 -3.63
C ALA A 30 -9.38 -2.75 -4.44
N ARG A 31 -8.73 -3.81 -4.92
CA ARG A 31 -9.43 -4.96 -5.48
C ARG A 31 -9.15 -6.17 -4.61
N LEU A 32 -10.13 -7.04 -4.45
CA LEU A 32 -9.99 -8.21 -3.60
C LEU A 32 -8.78 -9.06 -3.98
N ARG A 33 -8.50 -9.21 -5.28
CA ARG A 33 -7.33 -9.96 -5.77
C ARG A 33 -5.99 -9.43 -5.24
N HIS A 34 -5.83 -8.11 -5.08
CA HIS A 34 -4.59 -7.54 -4.53
C HIS A 34 -4.46 -7.89 -3.04
N ALA A 35 -5.55 -7.77 -2.28
CA ALA A 35 -5.55 -8.14 -0.87
C ALA A 35 -5.32 -9.66 -0.68
N MET A 36 -5.84 -10.50 -1.59
CA MET A 36 -5.55 -11.93 -1.63
C MET A 36 -4.05 -12.20 -1.82
N ALA A 37 -3.44 -11.57 -2.82
CA ALA A 37 -2.01 -11.71 -3.09
C ALA A 37 -1.14 -11.26 -1.90
N MET A 38 -1.52 -10.17 -1.22
CA MET A 38 -0.82 -9.66 -0.04
C MET A 38 -0.94 -10.58 1.19
N THR A 39 -2.05 -11.31 1.32
CA THR A 39 -2.36 -12.14 2.49
C THR A 39 -2.15 -13.63 2.26
N GLY A 40 -1.92 -14.06 1.02
CA GLY A 40 -1.82 -15.47 0.64
C GLY A 40 -3.16 -16.23 0.72
N LEU A 41 -4.28 -15.53 0.72
CA LEU A 41 -5.61 -16.14 0.76
C LEU A 41 -6.04 -16.61 -0.63
N ASP A 42 -6.61 -17.81 -0.69
CA ASP A 42 -7.31 -18.30 -1.86
C ASP A 42 -8.63 -17.56 -2.09
N THR A 43 -9.19 -17.69 -3.30
CA THR A 43 -10.41 -16.97 -3.72
C THR A 43 -11.60 -17.24 -2.82
N ASP A 44 -11.93 -18.53 -2.56
CA ASP A 44 -13.12 -18.87 -1.78
C ASP A 44 -13.06 -18.38 -0.33
N PRO A 45 -11.96 -18.57 0.43
CA PRO A 45 -11.79 -17.97 1.75
C PRO A 45 -11.89 -16.44 1.71
N ALA A 46 -11.23 -15.77 0.76
CA ALA A 46 -11.23 -14.31 0.68
C ALA A 46 -12.63 -13.74 0.45
N VAL A 47 -13.41 -14.35 -0.46
CA VAL A 47 -14.80 -13.94 -0.73
C VAL A 47 -15.68 -14.12 0.51
N ARG A 48 -15.56 -15.27 1.22
CA ARG A 48 -16.32 -15.51 2.45
C ARG A 48 -15.97 -14.52 3.56
N LEU A 49 -14.67 -14.21 3.72
CA LEU A 49 -14.20 -13.25 4.72
C LEU A 49 -14.64 -11.82 4.38
N ALA A 50 -14.57 -11.42 3.12
CA ALA A 50 -15.05 -10.10 2.69
C ALA A 50 -16.57 -9.97 2.95
N ALA A 51 -17.37 -10.99 2.64
CA ALA A 51 -18.80 -11.01 2.96
C ALA A 51 -19.05 -10.98 4.48
N ALA A 52 -18.22 -11.65 5.28
CA ALA A 52 -18.30 -11.59 6.74
C ALA A 52 -17.99 -10.19 7.27
N LEU A 53 -17.00 -9.50 6.70
CA LEU A 53 -16.65 -8.11 7.06
C LEU A 53 -17.79 -7.12 6.71
N VAL A 54 -18.55 -7.39 5.64
CA VAL A 54 -19.78 -6.62 5.34
C VAL A 54 -20.85 -6.85 6.40
N ARG A 55 -21.11 -8.11 6.80
CA ARG A 55 -22.12 -8.43 7.82
C ARG A 55 -21.85 -7.79 9.18
N VAL A 56 -20.56 -7.56 9.51
CA VAL A 56 -20.18 -6.89 10.76
C VAL A 56 -19.89 -5.40 10.56
N GLU A 57 -20.37 -4.81 9.48
CA GLU A 57 -20.31 -3.38 9.21
C GLU A 57 -18.87 -2.78 9.25
N VAL A 58 -17.88 -3.56 8.80
CA VAL A 58 -16.52 -3.09 8.55
C VAL A 58 -16.41 -2.63 7.10
N LEU A 59 -16.95 -3.41 6.16
CA LEU A 59 -17.05 -3.04 4.76
C LEU A 59 -18.49 -2.67 4.40
N ALA A 60 -18.64 -1.73 3.50
CA ALA A 60 -19.92 -1.39 2.86
C ALA A 60 -20.24 -2.33 1.68
N ALA A 61 -19.18 -2.80 1.00
CA ALA A 61 -19.27 -3.71 -0.13
C ALA A 61 -18.07 -4.66 -0.15
N ALA A 62 -18.30 -5.89 -0.63
CA ALA A 62 -17.27 -6.91 -0.79
C ALA A 62 -16.58 -6.86 -2.17
N ASP A 63 -17.28 -6.38 -3.21
CA ASP A 63 -16.75 -6.26 -4.57
C ASP A 63 -17.38 -5.07 -5.31
N PRO A 64 -16.60 -4.02 -5.67
CA PRO A 64 -15.25 -3.79 -5.13
C PRO A 64 -15.28 -3.54 -3.62
N PRO A 65 -14.26 -4.04 -2.88
CA PRO A 65 -14.24 -3.88 -1.42
C PRO A 65 -14.11 -2.41 -1.04
N ARG A 66 -15.01 -1.95 -0.17
CA ARG A 66 -14.99 -0.59 0.36
C ARG A 66 -15.33 -0.58 1.84
N PHE A 67 -14.57 0.18 2.61
CA PHE A 67 -14.89 0.40 4.02
C PHE A 67 -16.21 1.15 4.18
N LEU A 68 -17.00 0.78 5.19
CA LEU A 68 -18.25 1.44 5.49
C LEU A 68 -18.04 2.90 5.90
N HIS A 69 -16.93 3.17 6.60
CA HIS A 69 -16.62 4.52 7.09
C HIS A 69 -15.10 4.75 7.13
N PRO A 70 -14.60 5.95 6.76
CA PRO A 70 -13.17 6.28 6.83
C PRO A 70 -12.55 6.04 8.22
N VAL A 71 -13.30 6.29 9.30
CA VAL A 71 -12.84 6.04 10.67
C VAL A 71 -12.60 4.56 10.93
N VAL A 72 -13.41 3.66 10.35
CA VAL A 72 -13.21 2.21 10.47
C VAL A 72 -11.94 1.80 9.73
N ARG A 73 -11.71 2.31 8.51
CA ARG A 73 -10.47 2.09 7.77
C ARG A 73 -9.25 2.56 8.56
N ALA A 74 -9.28 3.80 9.06
CA ALA A 74 -8.19 4.36 9.85
C ALA A 74 -7.92 3.54 11.13
N ALA A 75 -8.97 3.01 11.77
CA ALA A 75 -8.84 2.17 12.95
C ALA A 75 -8.17 0.81 12.62
N VAL A 76 -8.50 0.22 11.48
CA VAL A 76 -7.88 -1.03 10.99
C VAL A 76 -6.42 -0.78 10.61
N ASP A 77 -6.12 0.29 9.89
CA ASP A 77 -4.76 0.68 9.53
C ASP A 77 -3.90 0.93 10.78
N ALA A 78 -4.44 1.65 11.77
CA ALA A 78 -3.75 1.93 13.03
C ALA A 78 -3.48 0.68 13.88
N SER A 79 -4.14 -0.46 13.61
CA SER A 79 -3.87 -1.73 14.29
C SER A 79 -2.60 -2.43 13.79
N LEU A 80 -2.03 -1.99 12.66
CA LEU A 80 -0.76 -2.48 12.13
C LEU A 80 0.42 -1.96 12.97
N GLY A 81 1.29 -2.86 13.38
CA GLY A 81 2.61 -2.48 13.87
C GLY A 81 3.48 -1.89 12.75
N SER A 82 4.56 -1.19 13.12
CA SER A 82 5.45 -0.53 12.14
C SER A 82 5.96 -1.49 11.07
N ASP A 83 6.52 -2.62 11.49
CA ASP A 83 7.13 -3.60 10.59
C ASP A 83 6.09 -4.30 9.69
N GLU A 84 4.89 -4.54 10.23
CA GLU A 84 3.78 -5.10 9.46
C GLU A 84 3.28 -4.11 8.43
N ARG A 85 3.13 -2.84 8.79
CA ARG A 85 2.75 -1.77 7.89
C ARG A 85 3.76 -1.64 6.73
N ASP A 86 5.06 -1.66 7.04
CA ASP A 86 6.14 -1.64 6.05
C ASP A 86 6.01 -2.79 5.06
N ARG A 87 5.84 -4.01 5.58
CA ARG A 87 5.66 -5.22 4.75
C ARG A 87 4.41 -5.11 3.86
N MET A 88 3.29 -4.63 4.41
CA MET A 88 2.06 -4.49 3.66
C MET A 88 2.13 -3.42 2.58
N HIS A 89 2.72 -2.26 2.86
CA HIS A 89 2.93 -1.24 1.83
C HIS A 89 3.87 -1.72 0.72
N ARG A 90 4.93 -2.44 1.06
CA ARG A 90 5.83 -3.05 0.07
C ARG A 90 5.09 -4.09 -0.79
N ALA A 91 4.30 -4.97 -0.19
CA ALA A 91 3.50 -5.94 -0.91
C ALA A 91 2.47 -5.27 -1.83
N ALA A 92 1.77 -4.24 -1.34
CA ALA A 92 0.82 -3.46 -2.12
C ALA A 92 1.50 -2.81 -3.34
N ALA A 93 2.68 -2.20 -3.15
CA ALA A 93 3.44 -1.61 -4.25
C ALA A 93 3.80 -2.65 -5.32
N HIS A 94 4.25 -3.84 -4.93
CA HIS A 94 4.56 -4.92 -5.86
C HIS A 94 3.33 -5.40 -6.64
N GLU A 95 2.19 -5.58 -5.97
CA GLU A 95 0.96 -6.03 -6.64
C GLU A 95 0.42 -4.98 -7.62
N LEU A 96 0.44 -3.72 -7.23
CA LEU A 96 0.04 -2.61 -8.09
C LEU A 96 0.97 -2.47 -9.31
N ASP A 97 2.27 -2.64 -9.11
CA ASP A 97 3.25 -2.60 -10.20
C ASP A 97 3.05 -3.74 -11.20
N ARG A 98 2.79 -4.96 -10.72
CA ARG A 98 2.45 -6.12 -11.58
C ARG A 98 1.19 -5.90 -12.38
N ASP A 99 0.21 -5.21 -11.81
CA ASP A 99 -1.05 -4.85 -12.49
C ASP A 99 -0.90 -3.67 -13.46
N GLY A 100 0.30 -3.09 -13.60
CA GLY A 100 0.54 -1.93 -14.46
C GLY A 100 -0.10 -0.63 -13.96
N ALA A 101 -0.28 -0.49 -12.65
CA ALA A 101 -0.80 0.74 -12.07
C ALA A 101 0.11 1.94 -12.39
N ALA A 102 -0.48 3.15 -12.40
CA ALA A 102 0.27 4.37 -12.62
C ALA A 102 1.43 4.50 -11.61
N PRO A 103 2.61 4.99 -12.04
CA PRO A 103 3.80 5.07 -11.18
C PRO A 103 3.57 5.81 -9.86
N GLY A 104 2.75 6.86 -9.86
CA GLY A 104 2.39 7.61 -8.65
C GLY A 104 1.65 6.76 -7.61
N ARG A 105 0.81 5.80 -8.04
CA ARG A 105 0.12 4.88 -7.12
C ARG A 105 1.09 3.91 -6.45
N VAL A 106 2.03 3.37 -7.21
CA VAL A 106 3.09 2.51 -6.68
C VAL A 106 3.95 3.29 -5.68
N ALA A 107 4.37 4.50 -6.07
CA ALA A 107 5.17 5.39 -5.23
C ALA A 107 4.46 5.79 -3.93
N ALA A 108 3.15 6.02 -3.96
CA ALA A 108 2.37 6.36 -2.77
C ALA A 108 2.54 5.31 -1.65
N HIS A 109 2.61 4.03 -1.99
CA HIS A 109 2.92 2.98 -1.01
C HIS A 109 4.40 2.98 -0.62
N LEU A 110 5.31 3.15 -1.58
CA LEU A 110 6.76 3.12 -1.31
C LEU A 110 7.23 4.29 -0.43
N MET A 111 6.51 5.41 -0.42
CA MET A 111 6.77 6.53 0.48
C MET A 111 6.54 6.18 1.97
N HIS A 112 5.77 5.14 2.26
CA HIS A 112 5.53 4.63 3.61
C HIS A 112 6.54 3.55 4.04
N VAL A 113 7.34 3.01 3.11
CA VAL A 113 8.30 1.94 3.38
C VAL A 113 9.63 2.51 3.87
N GLN A 114 10.20 1.93 4.93
CA GLN A 114 11.52 2.33 5.42
C GLN A 114 12.63 2.00 4.40
N PRO A 115 13.66 2.84 4.26
CA PRO A 115 14.80 2.57 3.39
C PRO A 115 15.51 1.27 3.78
N SER A 116 15.74 0.40 2.80
CA SER A 116 16.40 -0.90 3.02
C SER A 116 17.48 -1.24 1.99
N GLY A 117 17.79 -0.30 1.10
CA GLY A 117 18.76 -0.53 0.03
C GLY A 117 18.20 -1.28 -1.17
N ASP A 118 16.90 -1.18 -1.39
CA ASP A 118 16.20 -1.88 -2.45
C ASP A 118 16.24 -1.08 -3.77
N ALA A 119 17.02 -1.57 -4.73
CA ALA A 119 17.17 -0.95 -6.05
C ALA A 119 15.83 -0.88 -6.83
N TRP A 120 14.92 -1.84 -6.62
CA TRP A 120 13.59 -1.80 -7.23
C TRP A 120 12.79 -0.62 -6.67
N VAL A 121 12.79 -0.40 -5.35
CA VAL A 121 12.13 0.73 -4.71
C VAL A 121 12.66 2.05 -5.27
N ALA A 122 14.00 2.22 -5.30
CA ALA A 122 14.64 3.40 -5.87
C ALA A 122 14.22 3.63 -7.34
N GLY A 123 14.21 2.58 -8.14
CA GLY A 123 13.81 2.62 -9.54
C GLY A 123 12.35 3.07 -9.74
N ARG A 124 11.41 2.55 -8.95
CA ARG A 124 9.98 2.91 -9.02
C ARG A 124 9.73 4.35 -8.56
N LEU A 125 10.38 4.79 -7.49
CA LEU A 125 10.29 6.18 -7.04
C LEU A 125 10.81 7.17 -8.09
N ARG A 126 11.95 6.87 -8.74
CA ARG A 126 12.48 7.69 -9.85
C ARG A 126 11.52 7.71 -11.05
N GLN A 127 10.89 6.59 -11.37
CA GLN A 127 9.89 6.54 -12.43
C GLN A 127 8.67 7.41 -12.11
N ALA A 128 8.20 7.36 -10.86
CA ALA A 128 7.11 8.19 -10.40
C ALA A 128 7.47 9.68 -10.44
N ALA A 129 8.68 10.04 -10.01
CA ALA A 129 9.16 11.42 -10.05
C ALA A 129 9.17 11.99 -11.48
N ARG A 130 9.62 11.21 -12.47
CA ARG A 130 9.53 11.63 -13.89
C ARG A 130 8.08 11.85 -14.34
N SER A 131 7.16 10.98 -13.91
CA SER A 131 5.72 11.14 -14.18
C SER A 131 5.15 12.40 -13.52
N SER A 132 5.51 12.67 -12.26
CA SER A 132 5.06 13.86 -11.52
C SER A 132 5.59 15.15 -12.16
N LEU A 133 6.86 15.18 -12.59
CA LEU A 133 7.43 16.32 -13.35
C LEU A 133 6.68 16.56 -14.66
N ALA A 134 6.41 15.50 -15.43
CA ALA A 134 5.66 15.60 -16.68
C ALA A 134 4.22 16.10 -16.48
N ALA A 135 3.64 15.84 -15.30
CA ALA A 135 2.33 16.31 -14.90
C ALA A 135 2.33 17.72 -14.26
N GLY A 136 3.50 18.37 -14.13
CA GLY A 136 3.62 19.70 -13.54
C GLY A 136 3.55 19.70 -12.01
N ALA A 137 3.93 18.60 -11.35
CA ALA A 137 3.95 18.44 -9.90
C ALA A 137 5.41 18.32 -9.35
N PRO A 138 6.24 19.38 -9.43
CA PRO A 138 7.68 19.30 -9.08
C PRO A 138 7.92 19.04 -7.59
N ALA A 139 7.04 19.51 -6.71
CA ALA A 139 7.17 19.26 -5.27
C ALA A 139 7.06 17.77 -4.95
N GLU A 140 6.05 17.09 -5.51
CA GLU A 140 5.88 15.64 -5.35
C GLU A 140 7.07 14.86 -5.93
N ALA A 141 7.54 15.26 -7.12
CA ALA A 141 8.72 14.67 -7.74
C ALA A 141 9.96 14.80 -6.84
N GLY A 142 10.15 15.96 -6.22
CA GLY A 142 11.24 16.20 -5.27
C GLY A 142 11.16 15.29 -4.05
N ASP A 143 9.98 15.04 -3.49
CA ASP A 143 9.79 14.13 -2.36
C ASP A 143 10.11 12.68 -2.76
N GLN A 144 9.63 12.24 -3.92
CA GLN A 144 9.89 10.90 -4.46
C GLN A 144 11.39 10.68 -4.71
N LEU A 145 12.09 11.68 -5.27
CA LEU A 145 13.54 11.59 -5.50
C LEU A 145 14.35 11.59 -4.20
N ARG A 146 13.98 12.41 -3.21
CA ARG A 146 14.61 12.38 -1.89
C ARG A 146 14.47 11.01 -1.23
N ARG A 147 13.27 10.41 -1.34
CA ARG A 147 13.02 9.06 -0.83
C ARG A 147 13.82 8.00 -1.61
N ALA A 148 13.93 8.13 -2.95
CA ALA A 148 14.74 7.25 -3.79
C ALA A 148 16.24 7.33 -3.43
N PHE A 149 16.72 8.53 -3.11
CA PHE A 149 18.10 8.73 -2.69
C PHE A 149 18.44 8.11 -1.32
N ALA A 150 17.43 7.99 -0.44
CA ALA A 150 17.58 7.32 0.85
C ALA A 150 17.76 5.80 0.73
N GLU A 151 17.30 5.18 -0.38
CA GLU A 151 17.75 3.83 -0.74
C GLU A 151 19.22 3.94 -1.17
N PRO A 152 20.15 3.13 -0.67
CA PRO A 152 21.49 3.15 -1.20
C PRO A 152 21.50 2.60 -2.64
N PRO A 153 21.55 3.50 -3.64
CA PRO A 153 21.59 3.05 -5.02
C PRO A 153 22.91 2.34 -5.30
N PRO A 154 22.95 1.39 -6.23
CA PRO A 154 24.18 0.85 -6.75
C PRO A 154 25.16 2.01 -7.07
N PRO A 155 26.45 1.86 -6.84
CA PRO A 155 27.42 2.97 -6.95
C PRO A 155 27.36 3.77 -8.25
N GLY A 156 26.91 3.15 -9.36
CA GLY A 156 26.74 3.82 -10.66
C GLY A 156 25.49 4.69 -10.83
N GLU A 157 24.45 4.53 -10.00
CA GLU A 157 23.18 5.22 -10.16
C GLU A 157 23.02 6.47 -9.27
N ARG A 158 23.89 6.63 -8.28
CA ARG A 158 23.85 7.76 -7.33
C ARG A 158 23.94 9.12 -8.04
N THR A 159 24.80 9.22 -9.04
CA THR A 159 24.98 10.43 -9.84
C THR A 159 23.72 10.77 -10.67
N GLY A 160 23.00 9.75 -11.14
CA GLY A 160 21.74 9.94 -11.89
C GLY A 160 20.65 10.53 -11.00
N VAL A 161 20.45 9.99 -9.79
CA VAL A 161 19.47 10.51 -8.84
C VAL A 161 19.78 11.94 -8.41
N LEU A 162 21.05 12.26 -8.18
CA LEU A 162 21.48 13.62 -7.82
C LEU A 162 21.23 14.64 -8.95
N ARG A 163 21.41 14.25 -10.22
CA ARG A 163 21.09 15.12 -11.35
C ARG A 163 19.58 15.38 -11.48
N GLU A 164 18.76 14.36 -11.25
CA GLU A 164 17.30 14.49 -11.27
C GLU A 164 16.78 15.38 -10.12
N LEU A 165 17.48 15.39 -8.96
CA LEU A 165 17.16 16.29 -7.84
C LEU A 165 17.56 17.75 -8.08
N ALA A 166 18.55 18.00 -8.95
CA ALA A 166 19.08 19.32 -9.21
C ALA A 166 18.41 20.04 -10.41
N ALA A 167 17.53 19.35 -11.13
CA ALA A 167 16.81 19.88 -12.29
C ALA A 167 15.43 20.45 -11.90
#